data_88ecc5bd00d2496d747998949c509883
#
_entry.id   88ecc5bd00d2496d747998949c509883
#
_cell.length_a   1.000
_cell.length_b   1.000
_cell.length_c   1.000
_cell.angle_alpha   90.00
_cell.angle_beta   90.00
_cell.angle_gamma   90.00
#
_symmetry.space_group_name_H-M   'P 1'
#
loop_
_entity.id
_entity.type
_entity.pdbx_description
1 polymer ?
#
loop_
_entity_poly.entity_id
_entity_poly.type
_entity_poly.pdbx_seq_one_letter_code
_entity_poly.pdbx_strand_id
1 'polypeptide(L)'
;AYLTGILPIKKEKTQSALNNFDEFTMLDAGVMAPYIGFTEVEVKDLCERYHRDFEKVKYWYDGYLLEDYQVYNPKAVVSVCVRGRFRSYWSETASYEAIVPFINMNYDGLKNAIIEILSGASIKVNTSAFKNDTVNIQSKDDVLTYLIHLGYLGYNQNRRTAFVPNEEIRQELTMAVESRKWNEMITFQQESEHLLEATLDMD
;
A
#
# COMPACT_ATOMS: atom_id res chain seq x y z
N ALA A 1 22.57 14.53 10.06
CA ALA A 1 22.25 14.40 8.62
C ALA A 1 21.02 13.55 8.48
N TYR A 2 20.17 13.86 7.49
CA TYR A 2 19.01 13.04 7.11
C TYR A 2 19.30 12.41 5.75
N LEU A 3 19.03 11.10 5.65
CA LEU A 3 19.11 10.36 4.41
C LEU A 3 17.70 9.84 4.10
N THR A 4 17.20 10.04 2.89
CA THR A 4 15.89 9.58 2.45
C THR A 4 16.02 8.75 1.19
N GLY A 5 15.17 7.75 1.05
CA GLY A 5 15.10 6.88 -0.12
C GLY A 5 13.76 6.17 -0.18
N ILE A 6 13.41 5.62 -1.34
CA ILE A 6 12.18 4.86 -1.54
C ILE A 6 12.26 3.50 -0.82
N LEU A 7 13.43 2.88 -0.85
CA LEU A 7 13.71 1.63 -0.14
C LEU A 7 14.68 1.89 1.01
N PRO A 8 14.61 1.06 2.06
CA PRO A 8 15.62 1.03 3.09
C PRO A 8 17.02 0.89 2.48
N ILE A 9 17.99 1.58 3.06
CA ILE A 9 19.36 1.57 2.54
C ILE A 9 19.93 0.16 2.66
N LYS A 10 20.39 -0.38 1.53
CA LYS A 10 20.97 -1.71 1.49
C LYS A 10 22.21 -1.78 2.40
N LYS A 11 22.17 -2.68 3.37
CA LYS A 11 23.31 -2.98 4.24
C LYS A 11 24.33 -3.86 3.49
N GLU A 12 25.04 -3.30 2.52
CA GLU A 12 26.22 -3.96 1.97
C GLU A 12 27.38 -3.88 2.97
N LYS A 13 28.48 -4.60 2.72
CA LYS A 13 29.66 -4.80 3.60
C LYS A 13 30.24 -3.56 4.34
N THR A 14 29.62 -2.41 4.18
CA THR A 14 29.91 -1.14 4.86
C THR A 14 29.06 -0.91 6.12
N GLN A 15 28.54 -1.96 6.75
CA GLN A 15 27.68 -1.89 7.94
C GLN A 15 28.23 -1.01 9.07
N SER A 16 29.54 -0.87 9.20
CA SER A 16 30.13 -0.03 10.25
C SER A 16 29.97 1.48 10.03
N ALA A 17 29.74 1.93 8.81
CA ALA A 17 29.64 3.36 8.48
C ALA A 17 28.24 3.95 8.77
N LEU A 18 27.20 3.11 8.86
CA LEU A 18 25.81 3.55 9.07
C LEU A 18 25.25 3.21 10.46
N ASN A 19 26.06 2.66 11.36
CA ASN A 19 25.65 2.29 12.71
C ASN A 19 25.19 3.46 13.60
N ASN A 20 25.38 4.71 13.16
CA ASN A 20 24.98 5.92 13.87
C ASN A 20 23.67 6.52 13.34
N PHE A 21 22.95 5.82 12.49
CA PHE A 21 21.66 6.25 11.95
C PHE A 21 20.55 5.32 12.43
N ASP A 22 19.47 5.90 12.92
CA ASP A 22 18.21 5.20 13.08
C ASP A 22 17.52 5.13 11.71
N GLU A 23 16.96 3.97 11.38
CA GLU A 23 16.26 3.73 10.12
C GLU A 23 14.76 3.65 10.40
N PHE A 24 13.99 4.46 9.70
CA PHE A 24 12.52 4.46 9.74
C PHE A 24 11.97 4.03 8.40
N THR A 25 11.01 3.11 8.40
CA THR A 25 10.47 2.50 7.17
C THR A 25 8.95 2.40 7.24
N MET A 26 8.32 1.95 6.16
CA MET A 26 6.88 1.63 6.16
C MET A 26 6.51 0.46 7.07
N LEU A 27 7.49 -0.34 7.50
CA LEU A 27 7.29 -1.46 8.44
C LEU A 27 7.54 -1.06 9.90
N ASP A 28 8.35 -0.04 10.12
CA ASP A 28 8.73 0.48 11.43
C ASP A 28 8.99 1.99 11.28
N ALA A 29 7.95 2.77 11.46
CA ALA A 29 8.00 4.23 11.30
C ALA A 29 8.41 4.94 12.60
N GLY A 30 8.27 4.28 13.75
CA GLY A 30 8.65 4.79 15.06
C GLY A 30 8.18 6.23 15.29
N VAL A 31 9.05 7.05 15.82
CA VAL A 31 8.78 8.47 16.12
C VAL A 31 8.51 9.33 14.86
N MET A 32 8.83 8.83 13.68
CA MET A 32 8.63 9.55 12.42
C MET A 32 7.21 9.36 11.85
N ALA A 33 6.40 8.43 12.39
CA ALA A 33 5.07 8.11 11.87
C ALA A 33 4.19 9.34 11.57
N PRO A 34 4.02 10.34 12.46
CA PRO A 34 3.17 11.49 12.21
C PRO A 34 3.74 12.50 11.20
N TYR A 35 5.01 12.33 10.76
CA TYR A 35 5.70 13.29 9.89
C TYR A 35 5.92 12.77 8.46
N ILE A 36 5.54 11.53 8.17
CA ILE A 36 5.75 10.93 6.83
C ILE A 36 4.68 11.38 5.83
N GLY A 37 3.48 11.70 6.31
CA GLY A 37 2.36 12.15 5.51
C GLY A 37 1.44 13.08 6.30
N PHE A 38 0.21 13.31 5.82
CA PHE A 38 -0.79 14.02 6.59
C PHE A 38 -1.48 13.09 7.58
N THR A 39 -1.66 13.57 8.80
CA THR A 39 -2.48 12.91 9.81
C THR A 39 -3.98 13.14 9.54
N GLU A 40 -4.84 12.32 10.13
CA GLU A 40 -6.30 12.47 9.98
C GLU A 40 -6.79 13.88 10.41
N VAL A 41 -6.20 14.45 11.46
CA VAL A 41 -6.56 15.79 11.96
C VAL A 41 -6.24 16.86 10.91
N GLU A 42 -5.06 16.79 10.30
CA GLU A 42 -4.65 17.74 9.25
C GLU A 42 -5.52 17.59 7.99
N VAL A 43 -5.89 16.36 7.62
CA VAL A 43 -6.78 16.13 6.48
C VAL A 43 -8.17 16.67 6.72
N LYS A 44 -8.72 16.53 7.94
CA LYS A 44 -10.01 17.14 8.31
C LYS A 44 -9.98 18.65 8.16
N ASP A 45 -8.96 19.32 8.70
CA ASP A 45 -8.78 20.77 8.57
C ASP A 45 -8.66 21.21 7.10
N LEU A 46 -7.90 20.46 6.30
CA LEU A 46 -7.82 20.71 4.85
C LEU A 46 -9.16 20.53 4.15
N CYS A 47 -9.92 19.49 4.47
CA CYS A 47 -11.25 19.25 3.91
C CYS A 47 -12.22 20.39 4.22
N GLU A 48 -12.21 20.89 5.45
CA GLU A 48 -13.03 22.06 5.85
C GLU A 48 -12.64 23.32 5.06
N ARG A 49 -11.34 23.64 4.98
CA ARG A 49 -10.84 24.84 4.25
C ARG A 49 -11.15 24.82 2.77
N TYR A 50 -11.08 23.63 2.15
CA TYR A 50 -11.31 23.48 0.70
C TYR A 50 -12.73 23.04 0.36
N HIS A 51 -13.63 22.93 1.34
CA HIS A 51 -15.00 22.45 1.19
C HIS A 51 -15.08 21.08 0.50
N ARG A 52 -14.33 20.11 1.02
CA ARG A 52 -14.31 18.73 0.55
C ARG A 52 -14.99 17.81 1.56
N ASP A 53 -15.64 16.78 1.04
CA ASP A 53 -16.23 15.72 1.85
C ASP A 53 -15.09 14.85 2.44
N PHE A 54 -14.96 14.93 3.78
CA PHE A 54 -13.91 14.20 4.49
C PHE A 54 -14.07 12.68 4.36
N GLU A 55 -15.28 12.13 4.45
CA GLU A 55 -15.50 10.69 4.36
C GLU A 55 -15.11 10.16 2.98
N LYS A 56 -15.37 10.94 1.96
CA LYS A 56 -14.94 10.62 0.59
C LYS A 56 -13.43 10.72 0.43
N VAL A 57 -12.78 11.71 1.03
CA VAL A 57 -11.30 11.81 1.03
C VAL A 57 -10.70 10.63 1.78
N LYS A 58 -11.29 10.24 2.91
CA LYS A 58 -10.89 9.07 3.69
C LYS A 58 -10.99 7.78 2.87
N TYR A 59 -12.11 7.51 2.24
CA TYR A 59 -12.31 6.33 1.39
C TYR A 59 -11.26 6.22 0.27
N TRP A 60 -10.91 7.36 -0.34
CA TRP A 60 -10.01 7.38 -1.47
C TRP A 60 -8.52 7.35 -1.10
N TYR A 61 -8.10 7.92 0.02
CA TYR A 61 -6.68 8.23 0.26
C TYR A 61 -6.16 7.88 1.65
N ASP A 62 -6.99 7.32 2.54
CA ASP A 62 -6.58 6.82 3.85
C ASP A 62 -5.92 5.43 3.74
N GLY A 63 -5.59 4.82 4.87
CA GLY A 63 -5.33 3.39 5.04
C GLY A 63 -3.87 3.03 5.31
N TYR A 64 -3.00 4.00 5.52
CA TYR A 64 -1.66 3.71 6.03
C TYR A 64 -1.65 3.89 7.54
N LEU A 65 -1.66 2.78 8.28
CA LEU A 65 -1.51 2.79 9.72
C LEU A 65 -0.01 2.63 10.05
N LEU A 66 0.61 3.74 10.48
CA LEU A 66 2.00 3.76 10.91
C LEU A 66 2.03 4.01 12.42
N GLU A 67 2.47 3.04 13.20
CA GLU A 67 2.27 2.99 14.64
C GLU A 67 0.77 3.19 14.99
N ASP A 68 0.44 4.24 15.73
CA ASP A 68 -0.94 4.62 16.09
C ASP A 68 -1.54 5.72 15.20
N TYR A 69 -0.86 6.11 14.11
CA TYR A 69 -1.28 7.21 13.24
C TYR A 69 -1.86 6.69 11.94
N GLN A 70 -3.07 7.17 11.61
CA GLN A 70 -3.59 7.11 10.24
C GLN A 70 -2.89 8.19 9.42
N VAL A 71 -2.22 7.77 8.37
CA VAL A 71 -1.41 8.63 7.52
C VAL A 71 -1.92 8.59 6.09
N TYR A 72 -2.05 9.76 5.51
CA TYR A 72 -2.56 9.99 4.15
C TYR A 72 -1.44 10.43 3.22
N ASN A 73 -1.51 10.02 1.96
CA ASN A 73 -0.57 10.49 0.94
C ASN A 73 -0.75 12.01 0.70
N PRO A 74 0.29 12.83 0.98
CA PRO A 74 0.18 14.29 0.84
C PRO A 74 -0.16 14.74 -0.58
N LYS A 75 0.41 14.08 -1.61
CA LYS A 75 0.17 14.42 -3.01
C LYS A 75 -1.31 14.23 -3.39
N ALA A 76 -1.92 13.13 -2.98
CA ALA A 76 -3.31 12.82 -3.26
C ALA A 76 -4.25 13.81 -2.54
N VAL A 77 -4.03 14.03 -1.24
CA VAL A 77 -4.84 14.96 -0.43
C VAL A 77 -4.78 16.39 -0.98
N VAL A 78 -3.59 16.93 -1.24
CA VAL A 78 -3.44 18.26 -1.82
C VAL A 78 -4.12 18.35 -3.18
N SER A 79 -3.95 17.33 -4.02
CA SER A 79 -4.53 17.31 -5.36
C SER A 79 -6.05 17.31 -5.33
N VAL A 80 -6.69 16.50 -4.47
CA VAL A 80 -8.15 16.48 -4.37
C VAL A 80 -8.68 17.77 -3.74
N CYS A 81 -7.99 18.33 -2.74
CA CYS A 81 -8.37 19.61 -2.14
C CYS A 81 -8.40 20.72 -3.20
N VAL A 82 -7.34 20.85 -3.98
CA VAL A 82 -7.23 21.92 -4.99
C VAL A 82 -8.14 21.66 -6.20
N ARG A 83 -8.13 20.43 -6.75
CA ARG A 83 -8.82 20.12 -8.02
C ARG A 83 -10.28 19.70 -7.84
N GLY A 84 -10.69 19.24 -6.65
CA GLY A 84 -12.05 18.79 -6.35
C GLY A 84 -12.47 17.49 -7.06
N ARG A 85 -11.56 16.76 -7.66
CA ARG A 85 -11.85 15.52 -8.38
C ARG A 85 -11.26 14.33 -7.63
N PHE A 86 -12.07 13.31 -7.38
CA PHE A 86 -11.66 12.05 -6.79
C PHE A 86 -11.23 11.09 -7.91
N ARG A 87 -9.95 10.75 -7.90
CA ARG A 87 -9.30 9.85 -8.87
C ARG A 87 -7.95 9.41 -8.32
N SER A 88 -7.29 8.46 -8.95
CA SER A 88 -5.88 8.21 -8.66
C SER A 88 -5.02 9.40 -9.06
N TYR A 89 -4.23 9.89 -8.11
CA TYR A 89 -3.12 10.83 -8.29
C TYR A 89 -1.77 10.12 -8.15
N TRP A 90 -1.79 8.86 -7.76
CA TRP A 90 -0.60 8.01 -7.59
C TRP A 90 0.15 7.89 -8.92
N SER A 91 -0.56 7.66 -10.01
CA SER A 91 -0.01 7.57 -11.35
C SER A 91 0.74 8.83 -11.83
N GLU A 92 0.52 9.99 -11.20
CA GLU A 92 1.30 11.21 -11.50
C GLU A 92 2.71 11.17 -10.89
N THR A 93 2.98 10.30 -9.92
CA THR A 93 4.25 10.21 -9.19
C THR A 93 4.92 8.84 -9.27
N ALA A 94 4.13 7.79 -9.42
CA ALA A 94 4.60 6.42 -9.57
C ALA A 94 3.70 5.69 -10.57
N SER A 95 4.27 5.02 -11.56
CA SER A 95 3.50 4.26 -12.52
C SER A 95 3.27 2.85 -12.01
N TYR A 96 2.02 2.33 -12.13
CA TYR A 96 1.73 0.93 -11.87
C TYR A 96 2.61 -0.02 -12.72
N GLU A 97 3.09 0.44 -13.85
CA GLU A 97 4.00 -0.30 -14.73
C GLU A 97 5.29 -0.71 -14.01
N ALA A 98 5.72 0.07 -13.01
CA ALA A 98 6.91 -0.24 -12.23
C ALA A 98 6.75 -1.50 -11.37
N ILE A 99 5.53 -1.84 -10.96
CA ILE A 99 5.26 -3.04 -10.13
C ILE A 99 4.85 -4.25 -10.94
N VAL A 100 4.44 -4.08 -12.20
CA VAL A 100 4.03 -5.18 -13.10
C VAL A 100 5.05 -6.31 -13.18
N PRO A 101 6.37 -6.06 -13.33
CA PRO A 101 7.36 -7.15 -13.35
C PRO A 101 7.34 -8.01 -12.08
N PHE A 102 7.15 -7.38 -10.91
CA PHE A 102 7.17 -8.06 -9.61
C PHE A 102 5.89 -8.85 -9.37
N ILE A 103 4.73 -8.27 -9.69
CA ILE A 103 3.43 -8.97 -9.60
C ILE A 103 3.40 -10.18 -10.54
N ASN A 104 4.10 -10.11 -11.66
CA ASN A 104 4.17 -11.18 -12.65
C ASN A 104 5.23 -12.26 -12.37
N MET A 105 6.01 -12.13 -11.30
CA MET A 105 6.92 -13.18 -10.88
C MET A 105 6.12 -14.44 -10.51
N ASN A 106 6.55 -15.58 -11.04
CA ASN A 106 5.83 -16.85 -10.87
C ASN A 106 6.18 -17.52 -9.53
N TYR A 107 6.04 -16.79 -8.42
CA TYR A 107 6.19 -17.36 -7.09
C TYR A 107 4.90 -18.04 -6.66
N ASP A 108 5.05 -19.21 -6.04
CA ASP A 108 3.90 -19.99 -5.57
C ASP A 108 3.05 -19.18 -4.57
N GLY A 109 1.76 -19.11 -4.84
CA GLY A 109 0.78 -18.38 -4.04
C GLY A 109 0.78 -16.85 -4.21
N LEU A 110 1.70 -16.24 -4.98
CA LEU A 110 1.71 -14.78 -5.15
C LEU A 110 0.44 -14.28 -5.86
N LYS A 111 0.03 -14.97 -6.92
CA LYS A 111 -1.17 -14.60 -7.68
C LYS A 111 -2.42 -14.63 -6.81
N ASN A 112 -2.61 -15.71 -6.07
CA ASN A 112 -3.75 -15.84 -5.15
C ASN A 112 -3.72 -14.75 -4.07
N ALA A 113 -2.55 -14.48 -3.49
CA ALA A 113 -2.38 -13.43 -2.51
C ALA A 113 -2.79 -12.04 -3.02
N ILE A 114 -2.41 -11.69 -4.25
CA ILE A 114 -2.79 -10.40 -4.86
C ILE A 114 -4.30 -10.36 -5.11
N ILE A 115 -4.91 -11.46 -5.57
CA ILE A 115 -6.37 -11.53 -5.79
C ILE A 115 -7.11 -11.39 -4.45
N GLU A 116 -6.69 -12.10 -3.41
CA GLU A 116 -7.28 -12.01 -2.07
C GLU A 116 -7.19 -10.57 -1.52
N ILE A 117 -6.05 -9.91 -1.67
CA ILE A 117 -5.87 -8.51 -1.26
C ILE A 117 -6.80 -7.57 -2.04
N LEU A 118 -6.92 -7.76 -3.35
CA LEU A 118 -7.81 -6.95 -4.20
C LEU A 118 -9.29 -7.16 -3.87
N SER A 119 -9.68 -8.34 -3.42
CA SER A 119 -11.03 -8.63 -2.94
C SER A 119 -11.36 -8.03 -1.56
N GLY A 120 -10.37 -7.42 -0.89
CA GLY A 120 -10.55 -6.76 0.40
C GLY A 120 -9.98 -7.53 1.59
N ALA A 121 -9.45 -8.74 1.36
CA ALA A 121 -8.86 -9.54 2.42
C ALA A 121 -7.52 -8.97 2.89
N SER A 122 -7.16 -9.32 4.12
CA SER A 122 -5.82 -9.08 4.67
C SER A 122 -5.06 -10.39 4.75
N ILE A 123 -3.86 -10.45 4.20
CA ILE A 123 -3.05 -11.66 4.15
C ILE A 123 -1.81 -11.56 5.03
N LYS A 124 -1.39 -12.66 5.62
CA LYS A 124 -0.15 -12.72 6.39
C LYS A 124 1.07 -12.61 5.47
N VAL A 125 2.05 -11.80 5.89
CA VAL A 125 3.31 -11.59 5.18
C VAL A 125 4.47 -11.72 6.17
N ASN A 126 5.46 -12.52 5.79
CA ASN A 126 6.73 -12.60 6.53
C ASN A 126 7.71 -11.57 5.95
N THR A 127 7.81 -10.42 6.60
CA THR A 127 8.67 -9.30 6.16
C THR A 127 10.14 -9.46 6.55
N SER A 128 10.49 -10.44 7.40
CA SER A 128 11.84 -10.58 7.96
C SER A 128 12.88 -11.13 6.98
N ALA A 129 12.44 -11.78 5.90
CA ALA A 129 13.32 -12.36 4.88
C ALA A 129 13.78 -11.34 3.83
N PHE A 130 13.05 -10.23 3.66
CA PHE A 130 13.33 -9.23 2.66
C PHE A 130 14.63 -8.46 2.96
N LYS A 131 15.56 -8.46 2.02
CA LYS A 131 16.90 -7.87 2.16
C LYS A 131 17.04 -6.46 1.58
N ASN A 132 15.93 -5.76 1.39
CA ASN A 132 15.89 -4.40 0.80
C ASN A 132 16.56 -4.32 -0.59
N ASP A 133 16.47 -5.39 -1.37
CA ASP A 133 17.12 -5.52 -2.66
C ASP A 133 16.19 -6.18 -3.68
N THR A 134 15.90 -5.46 -4.76
CA THR A 134 15.06 -5.97 -5.86
C THR A 134 15.72 -7.09 -6.67
N VAL A 135 17.06 -7.21 -6.59
CA VAL A 135 17.81 -8.27 -7.28
C VAL A 135 17.66 -9.62 -6.57
N ASN A 136 17.41 -9.60 -5.26
CA ASN A 136 17.32 -10.80 -4.43
C ASN A 136 15.88 -11.15 -3.99
N ILE A 137 14.87 -10.74 -4.74
CA ILE A 137 13.50 -11.20 -4.53
C ILE A 137 13.41 -12.68 -4.90
N GLN A 138 13.04 -13.54 -3.95
CA GLN A 138 13.03 -15.00 -4.10
C GLN A 138 11.70 -15.64 -3.72
N SER A 139 10.78 -14.88 -3.14
CA SER A 139 9.52 -15.40 -2.62
C SER A 139 8.35 -14.45 -2.82
N LYS A 140 7.14 -14.98 -2.67
CA LYS A 140 5.91 -14.18 -2.58
C LYS A 140 6.02 -13.09 -1.51
N ASP A 141 6.53 -13.44 -0.34
CA ASP A 141 6.62 -12.53 0.80
C ASP A 141 7.63 -11.39 0.55
N ASP A 142 8.69 -11.64 -0.21
CA ASP A 142 9.62 -10.59 -0.63
C ASP A 142 8.92 -9.58 -1.57
N VAL A 143 8.13 -10.07 -2.55
CA VAL A 143 7.35 -9.19 -3.44
C VAL A 143 6.36 -8.36 -2.64
N LEU A 144 5.59 -8.98 -1.74
CA LEU A 144 4.60 -8.26 -0.93
C LEU A 144 5.26 -7.25 0.00
N THR A 145 6.41 -7.58 0.59
CA THR A 145 7.19 -6.65 1.42
C THR A 145 7.71 -5.47 0.59
N TYR A 146 8.16 -5.73 -0.61
CA TYR A 146 8.57 -4.67 -1.53
C TYR A 146 7.41 -3.73 -1.88
N LEU A 147 6.21 -4.27 -2.15
CA LEU A 147 5.01 -3.47 -2.40
C LEU A 147 4.58 -2.65 -1.17
N ILE A 148 4.80 -3.14 0.05
CA ILE A 148 4.59 -2.37 1.29
C ILE A 148 5.55 -1.17 1.33
N HIS A 149 6.84 -1.37 1.09
CA HIS A 149 7.82 -0.28 1.09
C HIS A 149 7.53 0.77 0.02
N LEU A 150 7.01 0.37 -1.14
CA LEU A 150 6.60 1.28 -2.20
C LEU A 150 5.26 1.98 -1.93
N GLY A 151 4.51 1.58 -0.89
CA GLY A 151 3.20 2.13 -0.56
C GLY A 151 2.04 1.58 -1.39
N TYR A 152 2.24 0.53 -2.17
CA TYR A 152 1.14 -0.16 -2.86
C TYR A 152 0.34 -1.09 -1.94
N LEU A 153 0.88 -1.43 -0.77
CA LEU A 153 0.17 -2.16 0.26
C LEU A 153 0.29 -1.45 1.59
N GLY A 154 -0.79 -1.44 2.36
CA GLY A 154 -0.78 -1.14 3.78
C GLY A 154 -0.30 -2.36 4.56
N TYR A 155 0.25 -2.13 5.75
CA TYR A 155 0.74 -3.20 6.62
C TYR A 155 0.26 -3.00 8.06
N ASN A 156 -0.29 -4.04 8.64
CA ASN A 156 -0.62 -4.07 10.07
C ASN A 156 0.47 -4.83 10.82
N GLN A 157 1.28 -4.10 11.55
CA GLN A 157 2.44 -4.64 12.28
C GLN A 157 2.01 -5.65 13.35
N ASN A 158 0.93 -5.39 14.09
CA ASN A 158 0.44 -6.26 15.16
C ASN A 158 -0.08 -7.60 14.62
N ARG A 159 -0.76 -7.58 13.48
CA ARG A 159 -1.33 -8.77 12.83
C ARG A 159 -0.37 -9.40 11.82
N ARG A 160 0.68 -8.70 11.43
CA ARG A 160 1.61 -9.05 10.36
C ARG A 160 0.90 -9.34 9.05
N THR A 161 -0.06 -8.47 8.70
CA THR A 161 -0.88 -8.62 7.49
C THR A 161 -0.75 -7.43 6.57
N ALA A 162 -0.72 -7.71 5.25
CA ALA A 162 -0.80 -6.72 4.20
C ALA A 162 -2.23 -6.64 3.65
N PHE A 163 -2.62 -5.47 3.18
CA PHE A 163 -3.94 -5.18 2.63
C PHE A 163 -3.88 -4.01 1.65
N VAL A 164 -4.92 -3.82 0.83
CA VAL A 164 -5.06 -2.62 -0.01
C VAL A 164 -5.46 -1.44 0.89
N PRO A 165 -4.67 -0.36 0.94
CA PRO A 165 -4.94 0.72 1.88
C PRO A 165 -6.19 1.54 1.54
N ASN A 166 -6.47 1.78 0.26
CA ASN A 166 -7.53 2.69 -0.17
C ASN A 166 -7.94 2.46 -1.63
N GLU A 167 -8.96 3.19 -2.07
CA GLU A 167 -9.49 3.08 -3.42
C GLU A 167 -8.50 3.53 -4.50
N GLU A 168 -7.69 4.54 -4.25
CA GLU A 168 -6.63 4.99 -5.17
C GLU A 168 -5.70 3.84 -5.53
N ILE A 169 -5.17 3.17 -4.52
CA ILE A 169 -4.22 2.05 -4.71
C ILE A 169 -4.92 0.81 -5.24
N ARG A 170 -6.19 0.58 -4.87
CA ARG A 170 -6.98 -0.51 -5.46
C ARG A 170 -7.04 -0.39 -6.98
N GLN A 171 -7.30 0.81 -7.49
CA GLN A 171 -7.35 1.05 -8.93
C GLN A 171 -5.98 0.83 -9.60
N GLU A 172 -4.89 1.29 -9.00
CA GLU A 172 -3.53 1.09 -9.52
C GLU A 172 -3.15 -0.41 -9.58
N LEU A 173 -3.42 -1.15 -8.50
CA LEU A 173 -3.17 -2.59 -8.47
C LEU A 173 -4.06 -3.36 -9.45
N THR A 174 -5.32 -2.96 -9.59
CA THR A 174 -6.23 -3.56 -10.57
C THR A 174 -5.70 -3.36 -11.99
N MET A 175 -5.28 -2.16 -12.36
CA MET A 175 -4.69 -1.89 -13.68
C MET A 175 -3.43 -2.73 -13.92
N ALA A 176 -2.57 -2.89 -12.89
CA ALA A 176 -1.37 -3.70 -12.99
C ALA A 176 -1.70 -5.19 -13.26
N VAL A 177 -2.77 -5.69 -12.68
CA VAL A 177 -3.24 -7.07 -12.85
C VAL A 177 -3.99 -7.25 -14.17
N GLU A 178 -4.88 -6.33 -14.55
CA GLU A 178 -5.68 -6.37 -15.78
C GLU A 178 -4.83 -6.37 -17.05
N SER A 179 -3.67 -5.73 -17.00
CA SER A 179 -2.74 -5.72 -18.13
C SER A 179 -2.37 -7.13 -18.63
N ARG A 180 -2.75 -8.20 -17.89
CA ARG A 180 -2.43 -9.61 -18.20
C ARG A 180 -3.61 -10.60 -18.19
N LYS A 181 -4.84 -10.20 -18.44
CA LYS A 181 -6.01 -11.12 -18.51
C LYS A 181 -6.28 -11.93 -17.23
N TRP A 182 -6.09 -11.32 -16.07
CA TRP A 182 -6.51 -11.93 -14.79
C TRP A 182 -8.01 -11.69 -14.48
N ASN A 183 -8.70 -10.96 -15.36
CA ASN A 183 -10.07 -10.49 -15.16
C ASN A 183 -11.06 -11.59 -14.76
N GLU A 184 -10.99 -12.75 -15.41
CA GLU A 184 -11.90 -13.86 -15.13
C GLU A 184 -11.82 -14.33 -13.66
N MET A 185 -10.61 -14.35 -13.09
CA MET A 185 -10.43 -14.80 -11.70
C MET A 185 -10.86 -13.75 -10.68
N ILE A 186 -10.60 -12.46 -10.97
CA ILE A 186 -11.04 -11.36 -10.10
C ILE A 186 -12.55 -11.28 -10.07
N THR A 187 -13.20 -11.34 -11.24
CA THR A 187 -14.67 -11.33 -11.35
C THR A 187 -15.29 -12.53 -10.61
N PHE A 188 -14.73 -13.72 -10.78
CA PHE A 188 -15.21 -14.91 -10.09
C PHE A 188 -15.11 -14.78 -8.56
N GLN A 189 -14.03 -14.19 -8.06
CA GLN A 189 -13.85 -14.02 -6.62
C GLN A 189 -14.79 -12.95 -6.04
N GLN A 190 -14.96 -11.83 -6.74
CA GLN A 190 -15.92 -10.77 -6.36
C GLN A 190 -17.36 -11.30 -6.37
N GLU A 191 -17.76 -12.04 -7.39
CA GLU A 191 -19.08 -12.67 -7.46
C GLU A 191 -19.30 -13.70 -6.35
N SER A 192 -18.24 -14.44 -5.96
CA SER A 192 -18.30 -15.40 -4.86
C SER A 192 -18.49 -14.72 -3.50
N GLU A 193 -17.87 -13.56 -3.27
CA GLU A 193 -18.07 -12.77 -2.07
C GLU A 193 -19.47 -12.15 -2.00
N HIS A 194 -19.95 -11.58 -3.09
CA HIS A 194 -21.34 -11.09 -3.18
C HIS A 194 -22.37 -12.19 -2.94
N LEU A 195 -22.12 -13.38 -3.46
CA LEU A 195 -22.99 -14.54 -3.23
C LEU A 195 -22.97 -14.98 -1.76
N LEU A 196 -21.79 -14.95 -1.12
CA LEU A 196 -21.65 -15.28 0.29
C LEU A 196 -22.37 -14.26 1.17
N GLU A 197 -22.18 -12.95 0.93
CA GLU A 197 -22.88 -11.87 1.63
C GLU A 197 -24.41 -12.00 1.45
N ALA A 198 -24.88 -12.16 0.22
CA ALA A 198 -26.29 -12.35 -0.06
C ALA A 198 -26.86 -13.61 0.62
N THR A 199 -26.05 -14.64 0.81
CA THR A 199 -26.48 -15.87 1.49
C THR A 199 -26.53 -15.68 3.01
N LEU A 200 -25.64 -14.90 3.57
CA LEU A 200 -25.61 -14.56 5.01
C LEU A 200 -26.73 -13.57 5.39
N ASP A 201 -27.09 -12.67 4.49
CA ASP A 201 -28.17 -11.69 4.71
C ASP A 201 -29.58 -12.31 4.55
N MET A 202 -29.69 -13.57 4.12
CA MET A 202 -30.95 -14.31 3.99
C MET A 202 -31.35 -15.13 5.23
N ASP A 203 -30.50 -15.15 6.29
CA ASP A 203 -30.79 -15.71 7.61
C ASP A 203 -31.23 -14.59 8.58
#